data_ab9294ffe93ec39cedbf91a15c8894a6
#
_entry.id   ab9294ffe93ec39cedbf91a15c8894a6
#
_cell.length_a   1.000
_cell.length_b   1.000
_cell.length_c   1.000
_cell.angle_alpha   90.00
_cell.angle_beta   90.00
_cell.angle_gamma   90.00
#
_symmetry.space_group_name_H-M   'P 1'
#
loop_
_entity.id
_entity.type
_entity.pdbx_description
1 polymer ?
#
loop_
_entity_poly.entity_id
_entity_poly.type
_entity_poly.pdbx_seq_one_letter_code
_entity_poly.pdbx_strand_id
1 'polypeptide(L)'
;MFSKAELESFKESLKENINHQETLTRAEFIAWLQDKKQELKNQISSDVTLKSEQREQRKQRANKDFLYFAKTYFPHYFTLKGQSALHLDLAKTFEVIAQGNGGGAYAYAAPRANAKTTYVAQLFPLWCICFKFKTFIVEISDAVELVEGNLEAIKAELEGNANLAFDFPEACGISDSWKVGEFVTRNGVKLKAFGSGKRLRGVKFGALRPDLCILDDLENDTNVRSKEQRDKLESWLDSAVMNLGDVTHSMDVLYIGTILHYDSVLNRKLSLGFWHPKKFKSIIKFPNRMDLWDCFNTLYLRDSKVAEDFYKKHTKAMEKGAELLWGEALNLKKLMEIRAQNPRAFAKEQQNEPNIETQTFKPENFHFYERLPKKFDLITLFLDPACARKNSDFTALCVLGVFEEKTYVLEAVGGIFKTKEVTKKFLDLYKKYNPNKAALETNFGGDFLKDYIKKEALSKGINIHIKAITNTQNKEERIEKLEIPIEDGEILFHKSQTLLLEQLEQFPDGKNDDLPDALQGAYALLKFKKKNKRLIDYTLLKPKRSFRL
;
A
#
# COMPACT_ATOMS: atom_id res chain seq x y z
N MET A 1 22.90 7.44 21.60
CA MET A 1 21.89 6.39 21.55
C MET A 1 20.67 6.96 20.85
N PHE A 2 20.43 6.57 19.62
CA PHE A 2 19.12 6.89 19.06
C PHE A 2 18.08 6.09 19.84
N SER A 3 17.18 6.80 20.44
CA SER A 3 15.94 6.20 20.86
C SER A 3 15.23 5.65 19.60
N LYS A 4 14.37 4.68 19.77
CA LYS A 4 13.50 4.16 18.71
C LYS A 4 12.76 5.30 17.96
N ALA A 5 12.43 6.38 18.68
CA ALA A 5 11.85 7.60 18.14
C ALA A 5 12.77 8.34 17.16
N GLU A 6 14.07 8.35 17.38
CA GLU A 6 15.02 9.05 16.49
C GLU A 6 15.34 8.28 15.21
N LEU A 7 15.33 6.93 15.24
CA LEU A 7 15.43 6.11 14.03
C LEU A 7 14.12 6.10 13.22
N GLU A 8 12.97 6.15 13.88
CA GLU A 8 11.68 6.38 13.21
C GLU A 8 11.57 7.81 12.73
N SER A 9 12.01 8.79 13.51
CA SER A 9 12.12 10.20 13.09
C SER A 9 13.08 10.37 11.91
N PHE A 10 14.17 9.62 11.85
CA PHE A 10 15.06 9.61 10.68
C PHE A 10 14.36 9.02 9.45
N LYS A 11 13.61 7.93 9.60
CA LYS A 11 12.81 7.34 8.50
C LYS A 11 11.62 8.23 8.13
N GLU A 12 10.99 8.88 9.10
CA GLU A 12 9.92 9.84 8.87
C GLU A 12 10.46 11.14 8.27
N SER A 13 11.60 11.66 8.76
CA SER A 13 12.24 12.83 8.16
C SER A 13 12.78 12.55 6.76
N LEU A 14 13.22 11.32 6.45
CA LEU A 14 13.48 10.87 5.09
C LEU A 14 12.19 10.87 4.26
N LYS A 15 11.08 10.36 4.81
CA LYS A 15 9.78 10.34 4.12
C LYS A 15 9.13 11.72 4.03
N GLU A 16 9.22 12.53 5.06
CA GLU A 16 8.73 13.93 5.05
C GLU A 16 9.55 14.79 4.09
N ASN A 17 10.87 14.64 4.06
CA ASN A 17 11.70 15.33 3.09
C ASN A 17 11.53 14.80 1.67
N ILE A 18 11.17 13.52 1.48
CA ILE A 18 10.77 12.98 0.17
C ILE A 18 9.42 13.59 -0.25
N ASN A 19 8.48 13.76 0.66
CA ASN A 19 7.22 14.46 0.39
C ASN A 19 7.39 15.97 0.19
N HIS A 20 8.46 16.58 0.75
CA HIS A 20 8.90 17.95 0.47
C HIS A 20 9.85 18.08 -0.74
N GLN A 21 10.18 16.96 -1.42
CA GLN A 21 11.12 16.93 -2.56
C GLN A 21 10.65 17.69 -3.82
N GLU A 22 9.42 18.12 -3.88
CA GLU A 22 9.05 19.13 -4.90
C GLU A 22 9.81 20.45 -4.73
N THR A 23 10.61 20.61 -3.67
CA THR A 23 11.32 21.84 -3.32
C THR A 23 12.84 21.73 -3.22
N LEU A 24 13.43 20.54 -3.00
CA LEU A 24 14.88 20.38 -2.89
C LEU A 24 15.54 20.10 -4.24
N THR A 25 16.58 20.84 -4.57
CA THR A 25 17.45 20.51 -5.69
C THR A 25 18.28 19.26 -5.42
N ARG A 26 18.77 18.58 -6.45
CA ARG A 26 19.64 17.41 -6.30
C ARG A 26 20.90 17.72 -5.46
N ALA A 27 21.45 18.92 -5.55
CA ALA A 27 22.62 19.33 -4.79
C ALA A 27 22.30 19.46 -3.29
N GLU A 28 21.17 20.08 -2.93
CA GLU A 28 20.70 20.20 -1.55
C GLU A 28 20.42 18.83 -0.93
N PHE A 29 19.82 17.92 -1.69
CA PHE A 29 19.59 16.55 -1.24
C PHE A 29 20.93 15.80 -0.97
N ILE A 30 21.93 15.95 -1.83
CA ILE A 30 23.25 15.35 -1.62
C ILE A 30 23.92 15.93 -0.37
N ALA A 31 23.85 17.25 -0.15
CA ALA A 31 24.40 17.89 1.04
C ALA A 31 23.73 17.36 2.31
N TRP A 32 22.40 17.28 2.32
CA TRP A 32 21.62 16.70 3.42
C TRP A 32 22.01 15.23 3.71
N LEU A 33 22.20 14.39 2.67
CA LEU A 33 22.68 13.02 2.83
C LEU A 33 24.08 12.94 3.48
N GLN A 34 24.99 13.87 3.13
CA GLN A 34 26.31 13.91 3.74
C GLN A 34 26.26 14.31 5.23
N ASP A 35 25.41 15.26 5.59
CA ASP A 35 25.16 15.62 6.99
C ASP A 35 24.60 14.43 7.78
N LYS A 36 23.61 13.73 7.23
CA LYS A 36 23.04 12.52 7.85
C LYS A 36 24.06 11.39 7.98
N LYS A 37 24.89 11.18 6.98
CA LYS A 37 26.00 10.23 7.08
C LYS A 37 26.96 10.58 8.21
N GLN A 38 27.28 11.88 8.40
CA GLN A 38 28.14 12.31 9.50
C GLN A 38 27.47 12.10 10.87
N GLU A 39 26.18 12.34 11.00
CA GLU A 39 25.43 12.02 12.21
C GLU A 39 25.50 10.50 12.54
N LEU A 40 25.33 9.63 11.53
CA LEU A 40 25.47 8.19 11.70
C LEU A 40 26.89 7.81 12.16
N LYS A 41 27.92 8.39 11.54
CA LYS A 41 29.32 8.14 11.94
C LYS A 41 29.60 8.50 13.40
N ASN A 42 28.99 9.56 13.90
CA ASN A 42 29.15 9.98 15.30
C ASN A 42 28.57 8.97 16.32
N GLN A 43 27.74 8.02 15.87
CA GLN A 43 27.15 7.00 16.74
C GLN A 43 27.89 5.68 16.66
N ILE A 44 28.67 5.48 15.61
CA ILE A 44 29.50 4.31 15.42
C ILE A 44 30.71 4.43 16.35
N SER A 45 31.04 3.35 17.07
CA SER A 45 32.20 3.34 17.95
C SER A 45 33.49 3.50 17.13
N SER A 46 34.27 4.53 17.46
CA SER A 46 35.61 4.74 16.92
C SER A 46 36.68 3.90 17.61
N ASP A 47 36.35 3.20 18.70
CA ASP A 47 37.28 2.42 19.49
C ASP A 47 37.17 0.92 19.17
N VAL A 48 38.34 0.28 19.04
CA VAL A 48 38.40 -1.17 18.89
C VAL A 48 38.18 -1.83 20.23
N THR A 49 37.07 -2.54 20.37
CA THR A 49 36.70 -3.29 21.60
C THR A 49 37.00 -4.80 21.47
N LEU A 50 37.30 -5.28 20.28
CA LEU A 50 37.52 -6.70 19.99
C LEU A 50 38.97 -7.12 20.26
N LYS A 51 39.14 -8.32 20.82
CA LYS A 51 40.45 -8.90 21.14
C LYS A 51 41.10 -9.56 19.93
N SER A 52 42.40 -9.32 19.72
CA SER A 52 43.16 -9.86 18.58
C SER A 52 43.31 -11.38 18.64
N GLU A 53 43.44 -11.98 19.84
CA GLU A 53 43.64 -13.41 20.03
C GLU A 53 42.45 -14.24 19.54
N GLN A 54 41.26 -13.64 19.47
CA GLN A 54 40.02 -14.32 19.08
C GLN A 54 39.62 -13.99 17.64
N ARG A 55 40.45 -13.23 16.89
CA ARG A 55 40.10 -12.71 15.57
C ARG A 55 39.68 -13.80 14.60
N GLU A 56 40.49 -14.85 14.43
CA GLU A 56 40.19 -15.90 13.46
C GLU A 56 38.94 -16.72 13.83
N GLN A 57 38.79 -17.07 15.10
CA GLN A 57 37.57 -17.75 15.56
C GLN A 57 36.32 -16.90 15.38
N ARG A 58 36.43 -15.61 15.66
CA ARG A 58 35.35 -14.63 15.48
C ARG A 58 34.94 -14.52 14.02
N LYS A 59 35.91 -14.37 13.10
CA LYS A 59 35.68 -14.32 11.65
C LYS A 59 35.07 -15.62 11.13
N GLN A 60 35.58 -16.78 11.54
CA GLN A 60 35.04 -18.07 11.15
C GLN A 60 33.58 -18.26 11.59
N ARG A 61 33.23 -17.83 12.81
CA ARG A 61 31.85 -17.85 13.28
C ARG A 61 30.98 -16.84 12.53
N ALA A 62 31.45 -15.61 12.39
CA ALA A 62 30.76 -14.56 11.67
C ALA A 62 30.53 -14.89 10.18
N ASN A 63 31.39 -15.70 9.57
CA ASN A 63 31.21 -16.15 8.18
C ASN A 63 29.99 -17.07 8.00
N LYS A 64 29.63 -17.83 9.04
CA LYS A 64 28.53 -18.83 8.99
C LYS A 64 27.25 -18.37 9.66
N ASP A 65 27.33 -17.39 10.57
CA ASP A 65 26.23 -16.93 11.42
C ASP A 65 26.06 -15.42 11.23
N PHE A 66 25.08 -15.08 10.41
CA PHE A 66 24.75 -13.67 10.11
C PHE A 66 24.39 -12.88 11.38
N LEU A 67 23.62 -13.46 12.30
CA LEU A 67 23.22 -12.75 13.52
C LEU A 67 24.39 -12.52 14.48
N TYR A 68 25.31 -13.46 14.53
CA TYR A 68 26.55 -13.26 15.26
C TYR A 68 27.40 -12.13 14.65
N PHE A 69 27.55 -12.11 13.33
CA PHE A 69 28.21 -11.02 12.61
C PHE A 69 27.55 -9.66 12.95
N ALA A 70 26.24 -9.56 12.73
CA ALA A 70 25.50 -8.33 12.93
C ALA A 70 25.62 -7.80 14.37
N LYS A 71 25.44 -8.64 15.38
CA LYS A 71 25.55 -8.25 16.79
C LYS A 71 26.97 -7.93 17.23
N THR A 72 27.97 -8.58 16.64
CA THR A 72 29.38 -8.40 17.00
C THR A 72 29.91 -7.07 16.49
N TYR A 73 29.61 -6.72 15.22
CA TYR A 73 30.19 -5.56 14.57
C TYR A 73 29.26 -4.33 14.61
N PHE A 74 27.96 -4.51 14.79
CA PHE A 74 26.95 -3.43 14.76
C PHE A 74 26.03 -3.43 15.99
N PRO A 75 26.56 -3.49 17.24
CA PRO A 75 25.73 -3.57 18.44
C PRO A 75 24.79 -2.40 18.62
N HIS A 76 25.10 -1.24 18.04
CA HIS A 76 24.28 -0.03 18.08
C HIS A 76 22.93 -0.16 17.33
N TYR A 77 22.79 -1.10 16.39
CA TYR A 77 21.50 -1.43 15.77
C TYR A 77 20.62 -2.34 16.66
N PHE A 78 21.20 -2.99 17.67
CA PHE A 78 20.52 -3.97 18.53
C PHE A 78 20.17 -3.40 19.92
N THR A 79 19.52 -2.23 19.95
CA THR A 79 19.15 -1.55 21.20
C THR A 79 17.98 -2.22 21.93
N LEU A 80 17.14 -2.96 21.22
CA LEU A 80 16.03 -3.73 21.79
C LEU A 80 16.47 -5.15 22.11
N LYS A 81 16.00 -5.67 23.25
CA LYS A 81 16.21 -7.07 23.62
C LYS A 81 15.34 -7.98 22.77
N GLY A 82 15.85 -9.14 22.44
CA GLY A 82 15.13 -10.14 21.67
C GLY A 82 15.17 -9.92 20.16
N GLN A 83 14.73 -10.93 19.44
CA GLN A 83 14.62 -10.97 17.99
C GLN A 83 13.29 -11.61 17.63
N SER A 84 12.65 -11.09 16.60
CA SER A 84 11.40 -11.64 16.09
C SER A 84 11.63 -12.87 15.22
N ALA A 85 10.58 -13.67 15.02
CA ALA A 85 10.60 -14.76 14.06
C ALA A 85 10.98 -14.30 12.63
N LEU A 86 10.61 -13.07 12.24
CA LEU A 86 11.06 -12.45 10.99
C LEU A 86 12.58 -12.35 10.92
N HIS A 87 13.23 -11.82 11.97
CA HIS A 87 14.69 -11.64 12.00
C HIS A 87 15.45 -12.96 11.93
N LEU A 88 14.94 -13.99 12.61
CA LEU A 88 15.52 -15.33 12.58
C LEU A 88 15.36 -16.00 11.20
N ASP A 89 14.21 -15.81 10.55
CA ASP A 89 13.96 -16.36 9.23
C ASP A 89 14.78 -15.62 8.14
N LEU A 90 14.87 -14.29 8.21
CA LEU A 90 15.73 -13.49 7.34
C LEU A 90 17.21 -13.92 7.46
N ALA A 91 17.71 -14.11 8.69
CA ALA A 91 19.09 -14.55 8.91
C ALA A 91 19.38 -15.88 8.22
N LYS A 92 18.50 -16.87 8.35
CA LYS A 92 18.62 -18.16 7.66
C LYS A 92 18.60 -17.98 6.13
N THR A 93 17.75 -17.11 5.61
CA THR A 93 17.69 -16.83 4.18
C THR A 93 18.96 -16.14 3.69
N PHE A 94 19.53 -15.21 4.46
CA PHE A 94 20.80 -14.57 4.12
C PHE A 94 21.94 -15.59 4.09
N GLU A 95 21.96 -16.55 5.02
CA GLU A 95 22.95 -17.64 5.03
C GLU A 95 22.81 -18.53 3.78
N VAL A 96 21.57 -18.83 3.36
CA VAL A 96 21.33 -19.58 2.11
C VAL A 96 21.80 -18.80 0.88
N ILE A 97 21.47 -17.50 0.79
CA ILE A 97 21.91 -16.64 -0.33
C ILE A 97 23.43 -16.47 -0.35
N ALA A 98 24.06 -16.27 0.80
CA ALA A 98 25.50 -16.06 0.90
C ALA A 98 26.32 -17.30 0.51
N GLN A 99 25.85 -18.48 0.89
CA GLN A 99 26.55 -19.77 0.69
C GLN A 99 26.05 -20.54 -0.53
N GLY A 100 24.97 -20.07 -1.17
CA GLY A 100 24.36 -20.70 -2.33
C GLY A 100 25.05 -20.36 -3.66
N ASN A 101 24.64 -21.07 -4.71
CA ASN A 101 25.15 -20.86 -6.07
C ASN A 101 24.37 -19.77 -6.83
N GLY A 102 23.49 -19.03 -6.16
CA GLY A 102 22.62 -18.02 -6.74
C GLY A 102 21.34 -18.60 -7.39
N GLY A 103 20.50 -17.71 -7.91
CA GLY A 103 19.26 -18.06 -8.62
C GLY A 103 18.03 -18.21 -7.73
N GLY A 104 18.15 -17.93 -6.44
CA GLY A 104 17.00 -17.89 -5.52
C GLY A 104 16.18 -16.63 -5.68
N ALA A 105 14.84 -16.77 -5.62
CA ALA A 105 13.91 -15.64 -5.50
C ALA A 105 13.15 -15.76 -4.19
N TYR A 106 13.21 -14.73 -3.36
CA TYR A 106 12.65 -14.72 -2.00
C TYR A 106 11.69 -13.55 -1.85
N ALA A 107 10.44 -13.80 -1.43
CA ALA A 107 9.43 -12.78 -1.22
C ALA A 107 8.98 -12.73 0.24
N TYR A 108 9.13 -11.57 0.86
CA TYR A 108 8.83 -11.33 2.26
C TYR A 108 7.80 -10.23 2.44
N ALA A 109 6.62 -10.56 2.96
CA ALA A 109 5.71 -9.56 3.51
C ALA A 109 5.96 -9.41 5.01
N ALA A 110 6.38 -8.24 5.42
CA ALA A 110 6.69 -7.94 6.81
C ALA A 110 6.07 -6.61 7.26
N PRO A 111 5.53 -6.54 8.50
CA PRO A 111 4.87 -5.34 9.00
C PRO A 111 5.82 -4.14 9.11
N ARG A 112 5.27 -2.94 9.15
CA ARG A 112 6.05 -1.72 9.45
C ARG A 112 6.67 -1.78 10.84
N ALA A 113 7.76 -1.01 11.05
CA ALA A 113 8.51 -0.90 12.29
C ALA A 113 9.15 -2.21 12.80
N ASN A 114 9.38 -3.19 11.92
CA ASN A 114 10.06 -4.45 12.24
C ASN A 114 11.50 -4.51 11.70
N ALA A 115 12.18 -3.37 11.58
CA ALA A 115 13.59 -3.24 11.15
C ALA A 115 13.96 -3.93 9.82
N LYS A 116 12.98 -4.14 8.90
CA LYS A 116 13.18 -4.78 7.58
C LYS A 116 14.39 -4.23 6.83
N THR A 117 14.34 -2.91 6.55
CA THR A 117 15.36 -2.19 5.79
C THR A 117 16.74 -2.32 6.42
N THR A 118 16.85 -2.20 7.76
CA THR A 118 18.12 -2.34 8.48
C THR A 118 18.76 -3.72 8.24
N TYR A 119 17.95 -4.78 8.33
CA TYR A 119 18.46 -6.13 8.11
C TYR A 119 18.80 -6.39 6.64
N VAL A 120 17.90 -6.03 5.72
CA VAL A 120 17.96 -6.42 4.31
C VAL A 120 18.84 -5.49 3.48
N ALA A 121 18.70 -4.16 3.67
CA ALA A 121 19.36 -3.16 2.84
C ALA A 121 20.60 -2.51 3.50
N GLN A 122 20.99 -2.93 4.71
CA GLN A 122 22.20 -2.41 5.36
C GLN A 122 23.07 -3.55 5.90
N LEU A 123 22.59 -4.34 6.86
CA LEU A 123 23.41 -5.36 7.51
C LEU A 123 23.75 -6.53 6.60
N PHE A 124 22.81 -6.98 5.76
CA PHE A 124 23.08 -8.08 4.83
C PHE A 124 24.09 -7.70 3.72
N PRO A 125 23.98 -6.53 3.06
CA PRO A 125 25.03 -6.05 2.16
C PRO A 125 26.40 -5.92 2.84
N LEU A 126 26.46 -5.40 4.07
CA LEU A 126 27.71 -5.31 4.82
C LEU A 126 28.34 -6.69 5.08
N TRP A 127 27.52 -7.69 5.38
CA TRP A 127 27.99 -9.07 5.51
C TRP A 127 28.54 -9.62 4.20
N CYS A 128 27.81 -9.39 3.10
CA CYS A 128 28.27 -9.76 1.76
C CYS A 128 29.58 -9.07 1.38
N ILE A 129 29.75 -7.80 1.72
CA ILE A 129 31.00 -7.04 1.48
C ILE A 129 32.16 -7.65 2.25
N CYS A 130 32.00 -7.85 3.56
CA CYS A 130 33.10 -8.30 4.43
C CYS A 130 33.64 -9.68 4.05
N PHE A 131 32.77 -10.60 3.63
CA PHE A 131 33.15 -11.97 3.25
C PHE A 131 33.19 -12.19 1.73
N LYS A 132 32.88 -11.18 0.92
CA LYS A 132 32.80 -11.28 -0.56
C LYS A 132 31.86 -12.38 -1.05
N PHE A 133 30.74 -12.58 -0.36
CA PHE A 133 29.72 -13.53 -0.80
C PHE A 133 29.06 -13.11 -2.09
N LYS A 134 28.95 -11.81 -2.30
CA LYS A 134 28.42 -11.17 -3.51
C LYS A 134 29.38 -10.10 -4.00
N THR A 135 29.44 -9.91 -5.32
CA THR A 135 30.41 -9.02 -5.96
C THR A 135 29.76 -7.78 -6.57
N PHE A 136 28.48 -7.87 -6.94
CA PHE A 136 27.73 -6.73 -7.45
C PHE A 136 26.29 -6.75 -6.94
N ILE A 137 26.01 -5.93 -5.94
CA ILE A 137 24.72 -5.79 -5.28
C ILE A 137 23.97 -4.61 -5.89
N VAL A 138 22.72 -4.85 -6.28
CA VAL A 138 21.77 -3.81 -6.72
C VAL A 138 20.67 -3.69 -5.68
N GLU A 139 20.41 -2.48 -5.22
CA GLU A 139 19.29 -2.17 -4.35
C GLU A 139 18.28 -1.31 -5.09
N ILE A 140 16.99 -1.64 -4.92
CA ILE A 140 15.88 -0.96 -5.60
C ILE A 140 14.76 -0.71 -4.57
N SER A 141 14.19 0.49 -4.59
CA SER A 141 12.99 0.86 -3.84
C SER A 141 12.02 1.66 -4.73
N ASP A 142 10.89 2.07 -4.22
CA ASP A 142 9.95 2.94 -4.93
C ASP A 142 10.60 4.27 -5.33
N ALA A 143 11.43 4.85 -4.46
CA ALA A 143 12.23 6.04 -4.73
C ALA A 143 13.74 5.77 -4.60
N VAL A 144 14.53 6.27 -5.55
CA VAL A 144 16.00 6.05 -5.53
C VAL A 144 16.66 6.71 -4.32
N GLU A 145 16.11 7.79 -3.84
CA GLU A 145 16.59 8.57 -2.68
C GLU A 145 16.60 7.73 -1.39
N LEU A 146 15.63 6.84 -1.21
CA LEU A 146 15.61 5.91 -0.07
C LEU A 146 16.79 4.94 -0.12
N VAL A 147 17.06 4.40 -1.30
CA VAL A 147 18.19 3.50 -1.49
C VAL A 147 19.53 4.22 -1.33
N GLU A 148 19.64 5.44 -1.85
CA GLU A 148 20.84 6.27 -1.65
C GLU A 148 21.14 6.51 -0.18
N GLY A 149 20.09 6.74 0.64
CA GLY A 149 20.22 6.83 2.10
C GLY A 149 20.75 5.53 2.73
N ASN A 150 20.26 4.36 2.29
CA ASN A 150 20.78 3.07 2.74
C ASN A 150 22.25 2.87 2.37
N LEU A 151 22.64 3.22 1.14
CA LEU A 151 24.02 3.12 0.68
C LEU A 151 24.95 4.06 1.48
N GLU A 152 24.50 5.28 1.84
CA GLU A 152 25.30 6.17 2.69
C GLU A 152 25.42 5.64 4.12
N ALA A 153 24.41 4.94 4.67
CA ALA A 153 24.53 4.26 5.95
C ALA A 153 25.58 3.11 5.90
N ILE A 154 25.57 2.30 4.84
CA ILE A 154 26.61 1.28 4.61
C ILE A 154 28.01 1.92 4.54
N LYS A 155 28.16 3.03 3.83
CA LYS A 155 29.43 3.77 3.75
C LYS A 155 29.87 4.30 5.11
N ALA A 156 28.93 4.81 5.93
CA ALA A 156 29.23 5.28 7.27
C ALA A 156 29.89 4.19 8.13
N GLU A 157 29.36 2.96 8.04
CA GLU A 157 29.93 1.80 8.73
C GLU A 157 31.32 1.42 8.18
N LEU A 158 31.47 1.37 6.87
CA LEU A 158 32.77 1.03 6.24
C LEU A 158 33.84 2.10 6.53
N GLU A 159 33.46 3.36 6.71
CA GLU A 159 34.38 4.46 7.00
C GLU A 159 34.68 4.64 8.49
N GLY A 160 33.71 4.36 9.38
CA GLY A 160 33.76 4.75 10.78
C GLY A 160 33.85 3.61 11.79
N ASN A 161 33.48 2.37 11.42
CA ASN A 161 33.38 1.28 12.38
C ASN A 161 34.76 0.63 12.65
N ALA A 162 35.34 0.97 13.80
CA ALA A 162 36.68 0.51 14.18
C ALA A 162 36.75 -1.02 14.37
N ASN A 163 35.71 -1.65 14.93
CA ASN A 163 35.66 -3.10 15.09
C ASN A 163 35.59 -3.82 13.74
N LEU A 164 34.83 -3.27 12.78
CA LEU A 164 34.74 -3.81 11.43
C LEU A 164 36.07 -3.68 10.71
N ALA A 165 36.70 -2.48 10.75
CA ALA A 165 37.99 -2.20 10.13
C ALA A 165 39.12 -3.04 10.75
N PHE A 166 39.04 -3.38 12.05
CA PHE A 166 40.01 -4.23 12.72
C PHE A 166 40.03 -5.66 12.16
N ASP A 167 38.87 -6.23 11.87
CA ASP A 167 38.79 -7.60 11.36
C ASP A 167 38.77 -7.65 9.81
N PHE A 168 38.24 -6.62 9.14
CA PHE A 168 38.07 -6.57 7.68
C PHE A 168 38.69 -5.30 7.06
N PRO A 169 40.00 -5.03 7.30
CA PRO A 169 40.65 -3.82 6.79
C PRO A 169 40.63 -3.73 5.26
N GLU A 170 40.54 -4.87 4.57
CA GLU A 170 40.44 -4.97 3.13
C GLU A 170 39.13 -4.47 2.55
N ALA A 171 38.06 -4.48 3.35
CA ALA A 171 36.72 -4.02 2.97
C ALA A 171 36.49 -2.56 3.34
N CYS A 172 37.06 -2.11 4.46
CA CYS A 172 36.79 -0.84 5.11
C CYS A 172 37.59 0.33 4.54
N GLY A 173 37.05 1.54 4.67
CA GLY A 173 37.64 2.80 4.20
C GLY A 173 37.11 3.24 2.84
N ILE A 174 37.47 4.47 2.47
CA ILE A 174 37.08 5.10 1.21
C ILE A 174 37.88 4.49 0.04
N SER A 175 37.22 4.28 -1.09
CA SER A 175 37.84 3.87 -2.34
C SER A 175 37.76 4.96 -3.42
N ASP A 176 38.38 4.75 -4.58
CA ASP A 176 38.35 5.69 -5.70
C ASP A 176 36.96 5.90 -6.32
N SER A 177 36.05 4.94 -6.15
CA SER A 177 34.66 5.00 -6.64
C SER A 177 33.68 5.06 -5.47
N TRP A 178 33.39 6.26 -4.96
CA TRP A 178 32.65 6.51 -3.73
C TRP A 178 31.54 7.55 -3.91
N LYS A 179 30.71 7.39 -4.96
CA LYS A 179 29.65 8.35 -5.31
C LYS A 179 28.36 8.06 -4.56
N VAL A 180 27.52 9.07 -4.36
CA VAL A 180 26.14 8.87 -3.89
C VAL A 180 25.40 7.96 -4.86
N GLY A 181 24.70 6.96 -4.34
CA GLY A 181 23.95 5.99 -5.13
C GLY A 181 24.76 4.93 -5.87
N GLU A 182 26.08 5.04 -5.92
CA GLU A 182 26.94 4.01 -6.53
C GLU A 182 28.36 4.07 -5.96
N PHE A 183 28.86 2.95 -5.45
CA PHE A 183 30.25 2.87 -4.99
C PHE A 183 30.83 1.46 -5.14
N VAL A 184 32.14 1.38 -5.06
CA VAL A 184 32.89 0.12 -5.04
C VAL A 184 33.72 0.09 -3.77
N THR A 185 33.66 -0.97 -3.00
CA THR A 185 34.45 -1.12 -1.77
C THR A 185 35.93 -1.39 -2.08
N ARG A 186 36.83 -1.21 -1.11
CA ARG A 186 38.28 -1.45 -1.30
C ARG A 186 38.58 -2.89 -1.70
N ASN A 187 37.80 -3.86 -1.26
CA ASN A 187 37.92 -5.27 -1.66
C ASN A 187 37.18 -5.61 -2.97
N GLY A 188 36.64 -4.60 -3.70
CA GLY A 188 36.11 -4.74 -5.05
C GLY A 188 34.64 -5.12 -5.17
N VAL A 189 33.83 -5.04 -4.09
CA VAL A 189 32.39 -5.25 -4.15
C VAL A 189 31.70 -3.95 -4.60
N LYS A 190 30.84 -4.04 -5.61
CA LYS A 190 30.07 -2.91 -6.13
C LYS A 190 28.67 -2.89 -5.55
N LEU A 191 28.21 -1.68 -5.18
CA LEU A 191 26.80 -1.42 -4.83
C LEU A 191 26.23 -0.33 -5.73
N LYS A 192 24.96 -0.47 -6.13
CA LYS A 192 24.28 0.52 -6.95
C LYS A 192 22.78 0.62 -6.62
N ALA A 193 22.32 1.87 -6.45
CA ALA A 193 20.95 2.24 -6.16
C ALA A 193 20.13 2.48 -7.44
N PHE A 194 18.85 2.05 -7.40
CA PHE A 194 17.87 2.39 -8.42
C PHE A 194 16.51 2.68 -7.78
N GLY A 195 15.71 3.51 -8.45
CA GLY A 195 14.29 3.63 -8.18
C GLY A 195 13.47 2.67 -9.06
N SER A 196 12.26 2.37 -8.65
CA SER A 196 11.33 1.51 -9.40
C SER A 196 11.04 2.05 -10.80
N GLY A 197 10.80 1.17 -11.77
CA GLY A 197 10.49 1.54 -13.15
C GLY A 197 11.64 2.12 -13.96
N LYS A 198 12.84 2.25 -13.38
CA LYS A 198 14.01 2.77 -14.11
C LYS A 198 14.55 1.75 -15.11
N ARG A 199 15.28 2.27 -16.13
CA ARG A 199 15.92 1.43 -17.15
C ARG A 199 17.13 0.68 -16.53
N LEU A 200 17.04 -0.64 -16.45
CA LEU A 200 18.07 -1.52 -15.86
C LEU A 200 18.91 -2.27 -16.91
N ARG A 201 18.48 -2.28 -18.18
CA ARG A 201 19.18 -3.00 -19.24
C ARG A 201 20.61 -2.48 -19.42
N GLY A 202 21.59 -3.40 -19.42
CA GLY A 202 23.00 -3.07 -19.60
C GLY A 202 23.74 -2.69 -18.32
N VAL A 203 23.12 -2.87 -17.13
CA VAL A 203 23.80 -2.70 -15.85
C VAL A 203 24.89 -3.76 -15.72
N LYS A 204 26.17 -3.31 -15.65
CA LYS A 204 27.35 -4.16 -15.53
C LYS A 204 28.48 -3.41 -14.81
N PHE A 205 29.47 -4.14 -14.34
CA PHE A 205 30.71 -3.64 -13.77
C PHE A 205 31.89 -4.40 -14.38
N GLY A 206 32.56 -3.80 -15.35
CA GLY A 206 33.49 -4.56 -16.19
C GLY A 206 32.77 -5.71 -16.91
N ALA A 207 33.22 -6.93 -16.66
CA ALA A 207 32.57 -8.16 -17.14
C ALA A 207 31.44 -8.66 -16.19
N LEU A 208 31.36 -8.16 -14.95
CA LEU A 208 30.42 -8.63 -13.94
C LEU A 208 29.04 -8.06 -14.15
N ARG A 209 28.02 -8.89 -13.92
CA ARG A 209 26.62 -8.51 -13.75
C ARG A 209 26.20 -8.62 -12.30
N PRO A 210 25.08 -8.02 -11.90
CA PRO A 210 24.57 -8.19 -10.54
C PRO A 210 24.38 -9.66 -10.18
N ASP A 211 24.83 -10.04 -8.99
CA ASP A 211 24.68 -11.36 -8.38
C ASP A 211 23.76 -11.35 -7.15
N LEU A 212 23.34 -10.14 -6.70
CA LEU A 212 22.30 -9.94 -5.71
C LEU A 212 21.46 -8.71 -6.07
N CYS A 213 20.14 -8.86 -6.07
CA CYS A 213 19.19 -7.77 -6.20
C CYS A 213 18.27 -7.72 -4.96
N ILE A 214 18.29 -6.60 -4.25
CA ILE A 214 17.45 -6.33 -3.09
C ILE A 214 16.35 -5.35 -3.51
N LEU A 215 15.10 -5.74 -3.29
CA LEU A 215 13.90 -4.93 -3.51
C LEU A 215 13.30 -4.61 -2.14
N ASP A 216 13.47 -3.38 -1.65
CA ASP A 216 12.95 -2.95 -0.34
C ASP A 216 11.84 -1.91 -0.53
N ASP A 217 10.62 -2.24 -0.05
CA ASP A 217 9.42 -1.40 -0.18
C ASP A 217 9.28 -0.83 -1.63
N LEU A 218 9.19 -1.73 -2.63
CA LEU A 218 9.10 -1.38 -4.05
C LEU A 218 7.79 -0.69 -4.43
N GLU A 219 6.75 -0.89 -3.63
CA GLU A 219 5.41 -0.38 -3.81
C GLU A 219 5.09 0.72 -2.79
N ASN A 220 4.32 1.72 -3.22
CA ASN A 220 3.80 2.79 -2.37
C ASN A 220 2.28 2.95 -2.56
N ASP A 221 1.62 3.76 -1.70
CA ASP A 221 0.18 3.99 -1.76
C ASP A 221 -0.30 4.57 -3.10
N THR A 222 0.57 5.20 -3.87
CA THR A 222 0.21 5.79 -5.17
C THR A 222 0.24 4.74 -6.27
N ASN A 223 1.32 3.94 -6.36
CA ASN A 223 1.49 2.98 -7.45
C ASN A 223 0.67 1.69 -7.27
N VAL A 224 0.19 1.39 -6.05
CA VAL A 224 -0.69 0.21 -5.83
C VAL A 224 -2.17 0.49 -6.14
N ARG A 225 -2.59 1.75 -6.28
CA ARG A 225 -4.01 2.09 -6.47
C ARG A 225 -4.56 1.65 -7.81
N SER A 226 -3.82 1.86 -8.89
CA SER A 226 -4.26 1.52 -10.24
C SER A 226 -3.78 0.13 -10.66
N LYS A 227 -4.69 -0.71 -11.16
CA LYS A 227 -4.35 -2.01 -11.73
C LYS A 227 -3.30 -1.89 -12.84
N GLU A 228 -3.43 -0.89 -13.71
CA GLU A 228 -2.46 -0.63 -14.78
C GLU A 228 -1.05 -0.38 -14.23
N GLN A 229 -0.93 0.41 -13.14
CA GLN A 229 0.36 0.66 -12.51
C GLN A 229 0.94 -0.59 -11.88
N ARG A 230 0.13 -1.41 -11.20
CA ARG A 230 0.56 -2.70 -10.64
C ARG A 230 1.04 -3.65 -11.75
N ASP A 231 0.26 -3.81 -12.81
CA ASP A 231 0.61 -4.66 -13.95
C ASP A 231 1.90 -4.19 -14.66
N LYS A 232 2.08 -2.87 -14.78
CA LYS A 232 3.29 -2.27 -15.34
C LYS A 232 4.52 -2.49 -14.45
N LEU A 233 4.37 -2.35 -13.14
CA LEU A 233 5.43 -2.61 -12.16
C LEU A 233 5.80 -4.10 -12.17
N GLU A 234 4.83 -5.01 -12.19
CA GLU A 234 5.07 -6.43 -12.27
C GLU A 234 5.78 -6.82 -13.58
N SER A 235 5.31 -6.31 -14.71
CA SER A 235 5.96 -6.54 -16.00
C SER A 235 7.41 -6.04 -16.03
N TRP A 236 7.69 -4.90 -15.39
CA TRP A 236 9.05 -4.39 -15.24
C TRP A 236 9.89 -5.29 -14.32
N LEU A 237 9.36 -5.74 -13.20
CA LEU A 237 10.03 -6.69 -12.30
C LEU A 237 10.41 -7.97 -13.06
N ASP A 238 9.46 -8.59 -13.74
CA ASP A 238 9.65 -9.87 -14.43
C ASP A 238 10.57 -9.77 -15.66
N SER A 239 10.50 -8.65 -16.40
CA SER A 239 11.27 -8.48 -17.64
C SER A 239 12.62 -7.79 -17.47
N ALA A 240 12.77 -6.86 -16.51
CA ALA A 240 13.98 -6.08 -16.34
C ALA A 240 14.80 -6.51 -15.12
N VAL A 241 14.16 -6.68 -13.95
CA VAL A 241 14.88 -7.03 -12.71
C VAL A 241 15.32 -8.48 -12.73
N MET A 242 14.42 -9.42 -13.01
CA MET A 242 14.73 -10.86 -13.03
C MET A 242 15.78 -11.25 -14.07
N ASN A 243 16.06 -10.38 -15.04
CA ASN A 243 17.06 -10.58 -16.10
C ASN A 243 18.32 -9.72 -15.93
N LEU A 244 18.59 -9.17 -14.73
CA LEU A 244 19.79 -8.39 -14.47
C LEU A 244 21.06 -9.24 -14.38
N GLY A 245 20.92 -10.45 -13.85
CA GLY A 245 22.02 -11.37 -13.60
C GLY A 245 22.71 -11.88 -14.86
N ASP A 246 23.75 -12.67 -14.66
CA ASP A 246 24.44 -13.41 -15.72
C ASP A 246 23.74 -14.74 -16.01
N VAL A 247 23.82 -15.22 -17.23
CA VAL A 247 23.31 -16.52 -17.63
C VAL A 247 24.08 -17.68 -16.97
N THR A 248 25.35 -17.45 -16.67
CA THR A 248 26.26 -18.44 -16.08
C THR A 248 26.31 -18.39 -14.55
N HIS A 249 26.04 -17.21 -13.97
CA HIS A 249 26.01 -16.98 -12.52
C HIS A 249 24.67 -16.37 -12.18
N SER A 250 23.76 -17.21 -11.71
CA SER A 250 22.39 -16.82 -11.38
C SER A 250 22.36 -15.80 -10.24
N MET A 251 21.64 -14.72 -10.42
CA MET A 251 21.43 -13.68 -9.43
C MET A 251 20.37 -14.09 -8.41
N ASP A 252 20.63 -13.86 -7.15
CA ASP A 252 19.58 -13.95 -6.12
C ASP A 252 18.75 -12.67 -6.08
N VAL A 253 17.43 -12.82 -5.87
CA VAL A 253 16.51 -11.70 -5.71
C VAL A 253 15.81 -11.81 -4.37
N LEU A 254 15.92 -10.77 -3.55
CA LEU A 254 15.26 -10.66 -2.26
C LEU A 254 14.27 -9.49 -2.29
N TYR A 255 12.99 -9.79 -2.33
CA TYR A 255 11.92 -8.81 -2.30
C TYR A 255 11.26 -8.77 -0.93
N ILE A 256 11.37 -7.65 -0.23
CA ILE A 256 10.73 -7.42 1.05
C ILE A 256 9.90 -6.14 1.01
N GLY A 257 8.73 -6.16 1.65
CA GLY A 257 7.85 -5.01 1.71
C GLY A 257 6.64 -5.26 2.60
N THR A 258 5.73 -4.29 2.59
CA THR A 258 4.42 -4.38 3.23
C THR A 258 3.36 -4.57 2.16
N ILE A 259 2.37 -5.45 2.38
CA ILE A 259 1.26 -5.64 1.44
C ILE A 259 0.31 -4.44 1.57
N LEU A 260 0.37 -3.52 0.60
CA LEU A 260 -0.43 -2.30 0.59
C LEU A 260 -1.79 -2.47 -0.10
N HIS A 261 -1.94 -3.51 -0.93
CA HIS A 261 -3.16 -3.82 -1.67
C HIS A 261 -3.28 -5.34 -1.84
N TYR A 262 -4.51 -5.88 -1.84
CA TYR A 262 -4.73 -7.33 -2.01
C TYR A 262 -4.16 -7.86 -3.34
N ASP A 263 -4.15 -7.03 -4.40
CA ASP A 263 -3.58 -7.32 -5.72
C ASP A 263 -2.23 -6.59 -5.93
N SER A 264 -1.45 -6.32 -4.87
CA SER A 264 -0.10 -5.75 -4.97
C SER A 264 0.89 -6.72 -5.62
N VAL A 265 1.95 -6.20 -6.24
CA VAL A 265 2.97 -7.03 -6.90
C VAL A 265 3.61 -7.98 -5.89
N LEU A 266 3.93 -7.49 -4.69
CA LEU A 266 4.44 -8.35 -3.62
C LEU A 266 3.48 -9.50 -3.31
N ASN A 267 2.18 -9.21 -3.14
CA ASN A 267 1.20 -10.25 -2.83
C ASN A 267 1.05 -11.28 -3.96
N ARG A 268 1.13 -10.84 -5.23
CA ARG A 268 1.17 -11.74 -6.39
C ARG A 268 2.40 -12.66 -6.34
N LYS A 269 3.60 -12.12 -6.01
CA LYS A 269 4.85 -12.92 -5.91
C LYS A 269 4.80 -13.90 -4.73
N LEU A 270 4.17 -13.53 -3.61
CA LEU A 270 3.93 -14.45 -2.49
C LEU A 270 3.04 -15.65 -2.85
N SER A 271 2.24 -15.57 -3.91
CA SER A 271 1.42 -16.67 -4.39
C SER A 271 2.17 -17.65 -5.28
N LEU A 272 3.42 -17.34 -5.66
CA LEU A 272 4.24 -18.15 -6.55
C LEU A 272 5.30 -18.93 -5.75
N GLY A 273 5.20 -20.25 -5.71
CA GLY A 273 6.06 -21.11 -4.89
C GLY A 273 7.57 -20.95 -5.14
N PHE A 274 7.99 -20.62 -6.37
CA PHE A 274 9.39 -20.41 -6.69
C PHE A 274 10.00 -19.12 -6.10
N TRP A 275 9.16 -18.22 -5.56
CA TRP A 275 9.59 -17.03 -4.82
C TRP A 275 9.86 -17.29 -3.33
N HIS A 276 9.88 -18.52 -2.86
CA HIS A 276 10.08 -18.86 -1.45
C HIS A 276 9.31 -17.91 -0.50
N PRO A 277 7.95 -17.90 -0.58
CA PRO A 277 7.14 -16.86 0.03
C PRO A 277 7.11 -16.95 1.56
N LYS A 278 7.19 -15.79 2.23
CA LYS A 278 7.05 -15.64 3.69
C LYS A 278 6.17 -14.43 4.01
N LYS A 279 5.22 -14.62 4.93
CA LYS A 279 4.31 -13.55 5.37
C LYS A 279 4.25 -13.49 6.87
N PHE A 280 4.46 -12.31 7.42
CA PHE A 280 4.48 -12.04 8.86
C PHE A 280 3.42 -11.01 9.23
N LYS A 281 2.88 -11.11 10.46
CA LYS A 281 1.89 -10.23 11.06
C LYS A 281 2.41 -9.72 12.39
N SER A 282 2.17 -8.46 12.77
CA SER A 282 2.57 -7.92 14.07
C SER A 282 1.87 -8.62 15.23
N ILE A 283 0.57 -8.94 15.08
CA ILE A 283 -0.17 -9.80 16.01
C ILE A 283 -0.35 -11.15 15.33
N ILE A 284 0.38 -12.16 15.83
CA ILE A 284 0.29 -13.54 15.35
C ILE A 284 -1.01 -14.17 15.86
N LYS A 285 -1.31 -13.94 17.15
CA LYS A 285 -2.54 -14.39 17.78
C LYS A 285 -3.14 -13.26 18.60
N PHE A 286 -4.41 -12.97 18.35
CA PHE A 286 -5.15 -11.96 19.10
C PHE A 286 -5.45 -12.43 20.53
N PRO A 287 -5.59 -11.51 21.50
CA PRO A 287 -5.94 -11.85 22.88
C PRO A 287 -7.30 -12.49 22.99
N ASN A 288 -7.51 -13.31 24.03
CA ASN A 288 -8.74 -14.05 24.22
C ASN A 288 -9.95 -13.13 24.53
N ARG A 289 -9.72 -11.95 25.11
CA ARG A 289 -10.75 -11.02 25.58
C ARG A 289 -10.81 -9.78 24.67
N MET A 290 -11.19 -10.00 23.41
CA MET A 290 -11.40 -8.90 22.46
C MET A 290 -12.51 -7.94 22.89
N ASP A 291 -13.51 -8.41 23.63
CA ASP A 291 -14.58 -7.60 24.23
C ASP A 291 -14.02 -6.47 25.12
N LEU A 292 -12.97 -6.73 25.90
CA LEU A 292 -12.32 -5.68 26.71
C LEU A 292 -11.56 -4.69 25.81
N TRP A 293 -11.01 -5.14 24.71
CA TRP A 293 -10.36 -4.27 23.74
C TRP A 293 -11.36 -3.40 22.96
N ASP A 294 -12.56 -3.89 22.67
CA ASP A 294 -13.62 -3.09 22.06
C ASP A 294 -14.11 -2.00 23.01
N CYS A 295 -14.24 -2.31 24.33
CA CYS A 295 -14.47 -1.29 25.35
C CYS A 295 -13.31 -0.26 25.40
N PHE A 296 -12.05 -0.73 25.43
CA PHE A 296 -10.89 0.14 25.42
C PHE A 296 -10.88 1.06 24.20
N ASN A 297 -11.14 0.54 23.00
CA ASN A 297 -11.18 1.33 21.75
C ASN A 297 -12.23 2.44 21.84
N THR A 298 -13.43 2.12 22.35
CA THR A 298 -14.50 3.11 22.52
C THR A 298 -14.10 4.23 23.50
N LEU A 299 -13.42 3.87 24.60
CA LEU A 299 -12.92 4.83 25.58
C LEU A 299 -11.76 5.65 24.98
N TYR A 300 -10.82 5.00 24.29
CA TYR A 300 -9.64 5.63 23.71
C TYR A 300 -9.98 6.72 22.68
N LEU A 301 -10.99 6.48 21.86
CA LEU A 301 -11.46 7.46 20.88
C LEU A 301 -12.16 8.67 21.53
N ARG A 302 -12.63 8.54 22.79
CA ARG A 302 -13.30 9.62 23.53
C ARG A 302 -12.35 10.35 24.50
N ASP A 303 -11.62 9.57 25.30
CA ASP A 303 -10.68 10.06 26.31
C ASP A 303 -9.59 9.04 26.56
N SER A 304 -8.39 9.34 26.10
CA SER A 304 -7.23 8.46 26.22
C SER A 304 -6.80 8.19 27.68
N LYS A 305 -7.08 9.12 28.62
CA LYS A 305 -6.74 8.93 30.04
C LYS A 305 -7.65 7.88 30.66
N VAL A 306 -8.95 7.96 30.38
CA VAL A 306 -9.93 6.97 30.86
C VAL A 306 -9.61 5.58 30.30
N ALA A 307 -9.23 5.50 29.03
CA ALA A 307 -8.80 4.25 28.42
C ALA A 307 -7.54 3.69 29.08
N GLU A 308 -6.58 4.55 29.41
CA GLU A 308 -5.35 4.15 30.12
C GLU A 308 -5.65 3.56 31.48
N ASP A 309 -6.54 4.17 32.27
CA ASP A 309 -6.93 3.67 33.59
C ASP A 309 -7.71 2.36 33.46
N PHE A 310 -8.57 2.23 32.46
CA PHE A 310 -9.25 0.97 32.14
C PHE A 310 -8.24 -0.13 31.82
N TYR A 311 -7.27 0.14 30.94
CA TYR A 311 -6.23 -0.81 30.59
C TYR A 311 -5.42 -1.25 31.81
N LYS A 312 -4.91 -0.32 32.63
CA LYS A 312 -4.17 -0.64 33.85
C LYS A 312 -4.94 -1.59 34.78
N LYS A 313 -6.25 -1.36 34.91
CA LYS A 313 -7.12 -2.19 35.76
C LYS A 313 -7.34 -3.60 35.19
N HIS A 314 -7.31 -3.77 33.87
CA HIS A 314 -7.66 -5.02 33.19
C HIS A 314 -6.50 -5.67 32.43
N THR A 315 -5.27 -5.16 32.52
CA THR A 315 -4.08 -5.56 31.71
C THR A 315 -3.94 -7.08 31.58
N LYS A 316 -3.89 -7.82 32.72
CA LYS A 316 -3.70 -9.27 32.70
C LYS A 316 -4.75 -10.02 31.88
N ALA A 317 -6.01 -9.57 31.93
CA ALA A 317 -7.09 -10.20 31.19
C ALA A 317 -7.03 -9.81 29.71
N MET A 318 -6.69 -8.55 29.42
CA MET A 318 -6.62 -7.98 28.07
C MET A 318 -5.45 -8.55 27.27
N GLU A 319 -4.33 -8.85 27.89
CA GLU A 319 -3.15 -9.39 27.20
C GLU A 319 -3.15 -10.92 27.09
N LYS A 320 -3.99 -11.61 27.89
CA LYS A 320 -3.99 -13.07 27.95
C LYS A 320 -4.28 -13.70 26.59
N GLY A 321 -3.34 -14.56 26.15
CA GLY A 321 -3.47 -15.33 24.91
C GLY A 321 -2.97 -14.62 23.66
N ALA A 322 -2.50 -13.37 23.77
CA ALA A 322 -1.87 -12.68 22.67
C ALA A 322 -0.47 -13.23 22.36
N GLU A 323 -0.14 -13.31 21.08
CA GLU A 323 1.19 -13.63 20.57
C GLU A 323 1.61 -12.56 19.57
N LEU A 324 2.78 -11.95 19.78
CA LEU A 324 3.29 -10.84 18.97
C LEU A 324 4.54 -11.26 18.22
N LEU A 325 4.73 -10.70 17.02
CA LEU A 325 5.93 -10.92 16.21
C LEU A 325 7.19 -10.37 16.93
N TRP A 326 7.10 -9.14 17.44
CA TRP A 326 8.18 -8.46 18.15
C TRP A 326 7.63 -7.51 19.23
N GLY A 327 7.24 -8.08 20.36
CA GLY A 327 6.59 -7.34 21.45
C GLY A 327 7.46 -6.26 22.10
N GLU A 328 8.79 -6.43 22.07
CA GLU A 328 9.76 -5.46 22.57
C GLU A 328 9.81 -4.18 21.72
N ALA A 329 9.51 -4.30 20.44
CA ALA A 329 9.44 -3.16 19.53
C ALA A 329 8.05 -2.50 19.54
N LEU A 330 6.99 -3.30 19.40
CA LEU A 330 5.60 -2.87 19.39
C LEU A 330 4.80 -3.77 20.33
N ASN A 331 4.52 -3.29 21.55
CA ASN A 331 3.69 -4.02 22.50
C ASN A 331 2.22 -4.07 22.06
N LEU A 332 1.47 -5.00 22.65
CA LEU A 332 0.07 -5.24 22.29
C LEU A 332 -0.79 -3.96 22.41
N LYS A 333 -0.60 -3.20 23.50
CA LYS A 333 -1.34 -1.97 23.74
C LYS A 333 -1.16 -0.98 22.59
N LYS A 334 0.08 -0.73 22.17
CA LYS A 334 0.40 0.18 21.06
C LYS A 334 -0.22 -0.30 19.73
N LEU A 335 -0.15 -1.60 19.47
CA LEU A 335 -0.79 -2.19 18.29
C LEU A 335 -2.31 -2.03 18.31
N MET A 336 -2.96 -2.20 19.46
CA MET A 336 -4.40 -2.03 19.60
C MET A 336 -4.82 -0.56 19.56
N GLU A 337 -3.98 0.38 20.02
CA GLU A 337 -4.19 1.83 19.82
C GLU A 337 -4.16 2.20 18.34
N ILE A 338 -3.19 1.69 17.57
CA ILE A 338 -3.11 1.90 16.12
C ILE A 338 -4.36 1.31 15.45
N ARG A 339 -4.80 0.11 15.88
CA ARG A 339 -6.03 -0.51 15.38
C ARG A 339 -7.26 0.33 15.68
N ALA A 340 -7.35 0.91 16.88
CA ALA A 340 -8.49 1.77 17.26
C ALA A 340 -8.54 3.07 16.45
N GLN A 341 -7.38 3.67 16.18
CA GLN A 341 -7.29 4.92 15.41
C GLN A 341 -7.65 4.71 13.93
N ASN A 342 -7.12 3.67 13.31
CA ASN A 342 -7.39 3.34 11.92
C ASN A 342 -7.30 1.82 11.69
N PRO A 343 -8.44 1.09 11.78
CA PRO A 343 -8.47 -0.35 11.58
C PRO A 343 -7.95 -0.80 10.21
N ARG A 344 -8.21 -0.01 9.15
CA ARG A 344 -7.76 -0.31 7.78
C ARG A 344 -6.25 -0.19 7.64
N ALA A 345 -5.68 0.93 8.10
CA ALA A 345 -4.23 1.10 8.11
C ALA A 345 -3.55 0.03 8.97
N PHE A 346 -4.13 -0.35 10.11
CA PHE A 346 -3.62 -1.43 10.93
C PHE A 346 -3.62 -2.78 10.19
N ALA A 347 -4.70 -3.13 9.52
CA ALA A 347 -4.80 -4.37 8.76
C ALA A 347 -3.74 -4.43 7.64
N LYS A 348 -3.57 -3.34 6.91
CA LYS A 348 -2.58 -3.19 5.85
C LYS A 348 -1.14 -3.20 6.39
N GLU A 349 -0.82 -2.26 7.27
CA GLU A 349 0.55 -1.96 7.67
C GLU A 349 1.10 -2.89 8.76
N GLN A 350 0.23 -3.42 9.63
CA GLN A 350 0.63 -4.25 10.76
C GLN A 350 0.28 -5.72 10.59
N GLN A 351 -0.74 -6.04 9.78
CA GLN A 351 -1.16 -7.43 9.57
C GLN A 351 -0.81 -7.97 8.18
N ASN A 352 -0.35 -7.12 7.26
CA ASN A 352 -0.19 -7.49 5.85
C ASN A 352 -1.48 -8.09 5.25
N GLU A 353 -2.62 -7.68 5.77
CA GLU A 353 -3.95 -8.08 5.33
C GLU A 353 -4.71 -6.82 4.93
N PRO A 354 -4.42 -6.23 3.75
CA PRO A 354 -5.25 -5.19 3.20
C PRO A 354 -6.64 -5.79 2.99
N ASN A 355 -7.59 -5.40 3.84
CA ASN A 355 -8.84 -6.13 4.00
C ASN A 355 -9.76 -6.00 2.79
N ILE A 356 -10.17 -7.14 2.29
CA ILE A 356 -11.45 -7.35 1.61
C ILE A 356 -12.63 -7.05 2.59
N GLU A 357 -12.49 -7.33 3.90
CA GLU A 357 -13.54 -7.14 4.90
C GLU A 357 -13.89 -5.67 5.22
N THR A 358 -13.05 -4.71 4.90
CA THR A 358 -13.32 -3.27 5.04
C THR A 358 -13.67 -2.58 3.73
N GLN A 359 -13.70 -3.31 2.62
CA GLN A 359 -14.24 -2.80 1.37
C GLN A 359 -15.75 -2.69 1.49
N THR A 360 -16.28 -1.51 1.25
CA THR A 360 -17.73 -1.28 1.17
C THR A 360 -18.34 -2.15 0.06
N PHE A 361 -17.64 -2.26 -1.08
CA PHE A 361 -18.09 -3.04 -2.22
C PHE A 361 -17.13 -4.18 -2.51
N LYS A 362 -17.54 -5.40 -2.16
CA LYS A 362 -16.74 -6.61 -2.36
C LYS A 362 -16.91 -7.14 -3.79
N PRO A 363 -15.83 -7.49 -4.51
CA PRO A 363 -15.92 -8.02 -5.87
C PRO A 363 -16.82 -9.24 -6.03
N GLU A 364 -16.89 -10.11 -5.01
CA GLU A 364 -17.76 -11.28 -4.98
C GLU A 364 -19.25 -10.94 -4.96
N ASN A 365 -19.62 -9.73 -4.54
CA ASN A 365 -21.00 -9.23 -4.50
C ASN A 365 -21.41 -8.52 -5.80
N PHE A 366 -20.51 -8.43 -6.78
CA PHE A 366 -20.87 -7.86 -8.07
C PHE A 366 -21.62 -8.85 -8.94
N HIS A 367 -22.87 -8.52 -9.27
CA HIS A 367 -23.72 -9.32 -10.13
C HIS A 367 -23.67 -8.81 -11.56
N PHE A 368 -23.48 -9.71 -12.53
CA PHE A 368 -23.28 -9.35 -13.93
C PHE A 368 -24.44 -9.82 -14.80
N TYR A 369 -24.82 -8.97 -15.78
CA TYR A 369 -25.72 -9.37 -16.84
C TYR A 369 -24.95 -9.68 -18.14
N GLU A 370 -25.44 -10.62 -18.90
CA GLU A 370 -24.91 -10.96 -20.23
C GLU A 370 -25.74 -10.34 -21.36
N ARG A 371 -27.05 -10.20 -21.14
CA ARG A 371 -27.98 -9.65 -22.13
C ARG A 371 -28.86 -8.60 -21.49
N LEU A 372 -29.11 -7.53 -22.25
CA LEU A 372 -30.03 -6.47 -21.84
C LEU A 372 -31.48 -6.82 -22.20
N PRO A 373 -32.45 -6.41 -21.36
CA PRO A 373 -33.86 -6.41 -21.72
C PRO A 373 -34.13 -5.60 -23.00
N LYS A 374 -35.12 -6.03 -23.78
CA LYS A 374 -35.51 -5.29 -25.02
C LYS A 374 -36.09 -3.90 -24.71
N LYS A 375 -36.68 -3.73 -23.54
CA LYS A 375 -37.29 -2.47 -23.07
C LYS A 375 -36.99 -2.30 -21.59
N PHE A 376 -36.83 -1.05 -21.15
CA PHE A 376 -36.70 -0.66 -19.75
C PHE A 376 -37.95 0.13 -19.32
N ASP A 377 -38.37 -0.07 -18.07
CA ASP A 377 -39.50 0.65 -17.46
C ASP A 377 -39.13 2.10 -17.16
N LEU A 378 -37.87 2.32 -16.80
CA LEU A 378 -37.31 3.63 -16.47
C LEU A 378 -35.84 3.69 -16.84
N ILE A 379 -35.41 4.78 -17.47
CA ILE A 379 -34.00 5.04 -17.74
C ILE A 379 -33.61 6.38 -17.08
N THR A 380 -32.48 6.40 -16.39
CA THR A 380 -31.93 7.60 -15.76
C THR A 380 -30.53 7.88 -16.30
N LEU A 381 -30.19 9.16 -16.40
CA LEU A 381 -28.85 9.66 -16.74
C LEU A 381 -28.42 10.67 -15.69
N PHE A 382 -27.25 10.48 -15.11
CA PHE A 382 -26.67 11.41 -14.16
C PHE A 382 -25.28 11.85 -14.62
N LEU A 383 -24.98 13.13 -14.43
CA LEU A 383 -23.69 13.73 -14.67
C LEU A 383 -23.16 14.35 -13.37
N ASP A 384 -22.00 13.86 -12.91
CA ASP A 384 -21.19 14.48 -11.88
C ASP A 384 -20.04 15.22 -12.57
N PRO A 385 -20.09 16.57 -12.63
CA PRO A 385 -19.08 17.35 -13.32
C PRO A 385 -17.85 17.56 -12.43
N ALA A 386 -16.66 17.52 -13.02
CA ALA A 386 -15.43 17.94 -12.35
C ALA A 386 -15.54 19.36 -11.80
N CYS A 387 -15.12 19.56 -10.55
CA CYS A 387 -14.98 20.90 -9.96
C CYS A 387 -13.87 21.66 -10.67
N ALA A 388 -14.20 22.73 -11.38
CA ALA A 388 -13.35 23.50 -12.29
C ALA A 388 -12.14 24.22 -11.62
N ARG A 389 -11.51 23.67 -10.59
CA ARG A 389 -10.39 24.32 -9.89
C ARG A 389 -9.01 24.04 -10.47
N LYS A 390 -8.82 22.96 -11.22
CA LYS A 390 -7.58 22.67 -12.01
C LYS A 390 -7.93 21.72 -13.16
N ASN A 391 -7.16 21.73 -14.25
CA ASN A 391 -7.29 20.84 -15.43
C ASN A 391 -7.15 19.32 -15.14
N SER A 392 -7.35 18.88 -13.90
CA SER A 392 -7.12 17.51 -13.42
C SER A 392 -8.35 16.86 -12.79
N ASP A 393 -9.50 17.51 -12.76
CA ASP A 393 -10.66 16.96 -12.07
C ASP A 393 -11.43 15.96 -12.95
N PHE A 394 -11.85 14.86 -12.35
CA PHE A 394 -12.51 13.74 -13.02
C PHE A 394 -14.01 14.01 -13.17
N THR A 395 -14.56 13.81 -14.35
CA THR A 395 -15.99 13.94 -14.65
C THR A 395 -16.58 12.55 -14.84
N ALA A 396 -17.75 12.29 -14.29
CA ALA A 396 -18.43 11.00 -14.38
C ALA A 396 -19.87 11.12 -14.91
N LEU A 397 -20.24 10.20 -15.81
CA LEU A 397 -21.60 10.02 -16.33
C LEU A 397 -22.04 8.58 -16.10
N CYS A 398 -23.27 8.40 -15.60
CA CYS A 398 -23.84 7.07 -15.40
C CYS A 398 -25.26 7.00 -15.97
N VAL A 399 -25.56 5.93 -16.73
CA VAL A 399 -26.88 5.63 -17.28
C VAL A 399 -27.37 4.32 -16.68
N LEU A 400 -28.55 4.36 -16.08
CA LEU A 400 -29.21 3.18 -15.51
C LEU A 400 -30.51 2.89 -16.21
N GLY A 401 -30.83 1.61 -16.34
CA GLY A 401 -32.12 1.13 -16.84
C GLY A 401 -32.77 0.19 -15.83
N VAL A 402 -34.06 0.33 -15.57
CA VAL A 402 -34.82 -0.55 -14.67
C VAL A 402 -35.72 -1.47 -15.47
N PHE A 403 -35.69 -2.75 -15.13
CA PHE A 403 -36.59 -3.77 -15.66
C PHE A 403 -36.84 -4.86 -14.59
N GLU A 404 -38.08 -5.19 -14.32
CA GLU A 404 -38.48 -6.22 -13.32
C GLU A 404 -37.78 -6.06 -11.96
N GLU A 405 -37.83 -4.86 -11.39
CA GLU A 405 -37.20 -4.50 -10.10
C GLU A 405 -35.67 -4.61 -10.07
N LYS A 406 -35.01 -4.96 -11.17
CA LYS A 406 -33.55 -4.93 -11.32
C LYS A 406 -33.09 -3.66 -12.01
N THR A 407 -31.95 -3.15 -11.56
CA THR A 407 -31.30 -1.97 -12.10
C THR A 407 -30.06 -2.40 -12.88
N TYR A 408 -30.01 -2.08 -14.15
CA TYR A 408 -28.91 -2.39 -15.06
C TYR A 408 -28.05 -1.15 -15.25
N VAL A 409 -26.77 -1.25 -15.01
CA VAL A 409 -25.81 -0.19 -15.39
C VAL A 409 -25.60 -0.30 -16.89
N LEU A 410 -26.24 0.58 -17.66
CA LEU A 410 -26.20 0.56 -19.12
C LEU A 410 -24.89 1.13 -19.65
N GLU A 411 -24.43 2.23 -19.04
CA GLU A 411 -23.16 2.87 -19.38
C GLU A 411 -22.61 3.67 -18.20
N ALA A 412 -21.29 3.60 -18.02
CA ALA A 412 -20.55 4.41 -17.05
C ALA A 412 -19.32 4.99 -17.76
N VAL A 413 -19.24 6.32 -17.85
CA VAL A 413 -18.17 7.03 -18.55
C VAL A 413 -17.49 7.98 -17.58
N GLY A 414 -16.19 7.80 -17.37
CA GLY A 414 -15.40 8.63 -16.48
C GLY A 414 -14.10 9.09 -17.13
N GLY A 415 -13.62 10.26 -16.75
CA GLY A 415 -12.34 10.79 -17.23
C GLY A 415 -12.19 12.29 -17.05
N ILE A 416 -11.02 12.79 -17.46
CA ILE A 416 -10.72 14.22 -17.48
C ILE A 416 -11.15 14.76 -18.85
N PHE A 417 -12.23 15.54 -18.88
CA PHE A 417 -12.80 16.03 -20.11
C PHE A 417 -12.96 17.55 -20.09
N LYS A 418 -12.74 18.18 -21.24
CA LYS A 418 -13.09 19.61 -21.44
C LYS A 418 -14.61 19.79 -21.55
N THR A 419 -15.13 20.96 -21.19
CA THR A 419 -16.57 21.27 -21.20
C THR A 419 -17.28 20.85 -22.48
N LYS A 420 -16.68 21.08 -23.67
CA LYS A 420 -17.25 20.65 -24.95
C LYS A 420 -17.36 19.13 -25.09
N GLU A 421 -16.38 18.39 -24.58
CA GLU A 421 -16.36 16.93 -24.62
C GLU A 421 -17.39 16.33 -23.67
N VAL A 422 -17.49 16.86 -22.43
CA VAL A 422 -18.55 16.50 -21.47
C VAL A 422 -19.92 16.69 -22.09
N THR A 423 -20.14 17.89 -22.68
CA THR A 423 -21.41 18.23 -23.34
C THR A 423 -21.74 17.27 -24.48
N LYS A 424 -20.75 16.97 -25.33
CA LYS A 424 -20.92 15.99 -26.41
C LYS A 424 -21.30 14.62 -25.88
N LYS A 425 -20.53 14.09 -24.91
CA LYS A 425 -20.78 12.77 -24.28
C LYS A 425 -22.17 12.71 -23.66
N PHE A 426 -22.56 13.74 -22.91
CA PHE A 426 -23.90 13.83 -22.34
C PHE A 426 -24.99 13.75 -23.38
N LEU A 427 -24.89 14.55 -24.47
CA LEU A 427 -25.89 14.57 -25.55
C LEU A 427 -25.92 13.26 -26.35
N ASP A 428 -24.77 12.63 -26.56
CA ASP A 428 -24.67 11.32 -27.22
C ASP A 428 -25.39 10.24 -26.40
N LEU A 429 -25.14 10.20 -25.07
CA LEU A 429 -25.83 9.28 -24.15
C LEU A 429 -27.32 9.59 -24.04
N TYR A 430 -27.69 10.88 -23.98
CA TYR A 430 -29.09 11.32 -23.96
C TYR A 430 -29.84 10.86 -25.22
N LYS A 431 -29.24 11.02 -26.40
CA LYS A 431 -29.79 10.56 -27.67
C LYS A 431 -29.87 9.02 -27.76
N LYS A 432 -28.82 8.32 -27.30
CA LYS A 432 -28.72 6.86 -27.38
C LYS A 432 -29.77 6.17 -26.50
N TYR A 433 -29.95 6.64 -25.27
CA TYR A 433 -30.78 5.97 -24.27
C TYR A 433 -32.15 6.62 -24.06
N ASN A 434 -32.37 7.83 -24.53
CA ASN A 434 -33.61 8.61 -24.35
C ASN A 434 -34.13 8.56 -22.89
N PRO A 435 -33.36 9.05 -21.90
CA PRO A 435 -33.66 8.84 -20.48
C PRO A 435 -34.96 9.53 -20.06
N ASN A 436 -35.76 8.86 -19.25
CA ASN A 436 -36.97 9.41 -18.64
C ASN A 436 -36.64 10.52 -17.64
N LYS A 437 -35.48 10.43 -16.98
CA LYS A 437 -34.97 11.42 -16.05
C LYS A 437 -33.48 11.63 -16.29
N ALA A 438 -33.09 12.89 -16.48
CA ALA A 438 -31.69 13.28 -16.54
C ALA A 438 -31.42 14.35 -15.50
N ALA A 439 -30.30 14.26 -14.82
CA ALA A 439 -29.88 15.22 -13.81
C ALA A 439 -28.36 15.49 -13.87
N LEU A 440 -28.00 16.62 -13.30
CA LEU A 440 -26.62 17.09 -13.20
C LEU A 440 -26.40 17.63 -11.79
N GLU A 441 -25.27 17.28 -11.17
CA GLU A 441 -24.87 17.88 -9.91
C GLU A 441 -24.41 19.33 -10.13
N THR A 442 -24.95 20.26 -9.33
CA THR A 442 -24.68 21.69 -9.48
C THR A 442 -23.76 22.27 -8.41
N ASN A 443 -23.24 21.44 -7.51
CA ASN A 443 -22.24 21.89 -6.57
C ASN A 443 -21.04 22.46 -7.33
N PHE A 444 -20.52 23.62 -6.88
CA PHE A 444 -19.29 24.23 -7.41
C PHE A 444 -19.28 24.62 -8.91
N GLY A 445 -20.38 25.09 -9.45
CA GLY A 445 -20.43 25.68 -10.80
C GLY A 445 -21.10 24.82 -11.88
N GLY A 446 -21.76 23.73 -11.49
CA GLY A 446 -22.52 22.89 -12.43
C GLY A 446 -23.68 23.57 -13.14
N ASP A 447 -24.22 24.68 -12.60
CA ASP A 447 -25.27 25.45 -13.28
C ASP A 447 -24.80 26.01 -14.63
N PHE A 448 -23.57 26.50 -14.73
CA PHE A 448 -23.00 26.96 -16.01
C PHE A 448 -22.95 25.82 -17.04
N LEU A 449 -22.51 24.63 -16.62
CA LEU A 449 -22.44 23.46 -17.50
C LEU A 449 -23.84 23.03 -17.96
N LYS A 450 -24.82 23.03 -17.08
CA LYS A 450 -26.23 22.73 -17.39
C LYS A 450 -26.77 23.65 -18.49
N ASP A 451 -26.55 24.96 -18.35
CA ASP A 451 -27.02 25.94 -19.32
C ASP A 451 -26.29 25.83 -20.67
N TYR A 452 -24.99 25.51 -20.62
CA TYR A 452 -24.21 25.24 -21.82
C TYR A 452 -24.73 23.99 -22.56
N ILE A 453 -25.01 22.89 -21.83
CA ILE A 453 -25.58 21.65 -22.40
C ILE A 453 -26.95 21.95 -23.03
N LYS A 454 -27.84 22.71 -22.36
CA LYS A 454 -29.15 23.10 -22.91
C LYS A 454 -29.05 23.93 -24.20
N LYS A 455 -28.13 24.89 -24.21
CA LYS A 455 -27.89 25.73 -25.40
C LYS A 455 -27.42 24.91 -26.59
N GLU A 456 -26.46 24.00 -26.34
CA GLU A 456 -25.92 23.10 -27.38
C GLU A 456 -26.97 22.09 -27.87
N ALA A 457 -27.83 21.58 -26.99
CA ALA A 457 -28.94 20.72 -27.35
C ALA A 457 -29.92 21.43 -28.27
N LEU A 458 -30.31 22.65 -27.90
CA LEU A 458 -31.24 23.46 -28.70
C LEU A 458 -30.68 23.75 -30.11
N SER A 459 -29.37 24.07 -30.21
CA SER A 459 -28.73 24.29 -31.51
C SER A 459 -28.73 23.05 -32.41
N LYS A 460 -28.85 21.86 -31.83
CA LYS A 460 -28.92 20.56 -32.52
C LYS A 460 -30.36 20.04 -32.68
N GLY A 461 -31.36 20.83 -32.30
CA GLY A 461 -32.77 20.44 -32.37
C GLY A 461 -33.15 19.32 -31.37
N ILE A 462 -32.36 19.14 -30.31
CA ILE A 462 -32.60 18.11 -29.28
C ILE A 462 -33.34 18.76 -28.11
N ASN A 463 -34.55 18.28 -27.84
CA ASN A 463 -35.28 18.70 -26.64
C ASN A 463 -34.84 17.89 -25.44
N ILE A 464 -34.20 18.53 -24.45
CA ILE A 464 -33.69 17.88 -23.26
C ILE A 464 -34.31 18.48 -21.99
N HIS A 465 -34.55 17.58 -21.02
CA HIS A 465 -34.97 18.00 -19.70
C HIS A 465 -33.94 17.53 -18.65
N ILE A 466 -33.19 18.50 -18.10
CA ILE A 466 -32.12 18.21 -17.10
C ILE A 466 -32.51 18.86 -15.78
N LYS A 467 -32.56 18.04 -14.70
CA LYS A 467 -32.76 18.50 -13.33
C LYS A 467 -31.41 18.88 -12.71
N ALA A 468 -31.34 20.06 -12.08
CA ALA A 468 -30.22 20.42 -11.21
C ALA A 468 -30.38 19.72 -9.87
N ILE A 469 -29.30 19.15 -9.34
CA ILE A 469 -29.27 18.52 -8.02
C ILE A 469 -28.11 19.13 -7.24
N THR A 470 -28.40 19.64 -6.04
CA THR A 470 -27.39 20.10 -5.09
C THR A 470 -27.34 19.11 -3.95
N ASN A 471 -26.17 18.51 -3.74
CA ASN A 471 -25.93 17.55 -2.66
C ASN A 471 -25.34 18.27 -1.45
N THR A 472 -25.96 18.07 -0.28
CA THR A 472 -25.51 18.60 1.02
C THR A 472 -24.97 17.52 1.95
N GLN A 473 -25.19 16.23 1.63
CA GLN A 473 -24.69 15.09 2.38
C GLN A 473 -23.25 14.76 2.01
N ASN A 474 -22.53 14.12 2.93
CA ASN A 474 -21.19 13.61 2.66
C ASN A 474 -21.20 12.65 1.45
N LYS A 475 -20.22 12.78 0.56
CA LYS A 475 -20.07 11.97 -0.64
C LYS A 475 -19.91 10.48 -0.28
N GLU A 476 -19.08 10.16 0.70
CA GLU A 476 -18.85 8.78 1.15
C GLU A 476 -20.14 8.13 1.66
N GLU A 477 -20.88 8.81 2.53
CA GLU A 477 -22.17 8.32 3.05
C GLU A 477 -23.23 8.10 1.96
N ARG A 478 -23.17 8.86 0.88
CA ARG A 478 -24.07 8.68 -0.26
C ARG A 478 -23.72 7.42 -1.03
N ILE A 479 -22.44 7.23 -1.32
CA ILE A 479 -21.95 6.08 -2.08
C ILE A 479 -22.17 4.78 -1.29
N GLU A 480 -21.93 4.76 0.01
CA GLU A 480 -22.18 3.60 0.90
C GLU A 480 -23.61 3.06 0.81
N LYS A 481 -24.60 3.90 0.49
CA LYS A 481 -25.99 3.46 0.29
C LYS A 481 -26.19 2.49 -0.87
N LEU A 482 -25.19 2.34 -1.75
CA LEU A 482 -25.21 1.36 -2.83
C LEU A 482 -24.81 -0.05 -2.37
N GLU A 483 -24.23 -0.21 -1.15
CA GLU A 483 -23.72 -1.49 -0.66
C GLU A 483 -24.79 -2.58 -0.71
N ILE A 484 -25.90 -2.37 0.00
CA ILE A 484 -27.01 -3.33 0.04
C ILE A 484 -27.60 -3.63 -1.35
N PRO A 485 -27.95 -2.62 -2.19
CA PRO A 485 -28.47 -2.88 -3.54
C PRO A 485 -27.50 -3.66 -4.45
N ILE A 486 -26.20 -3.49 -4.26
CA ILE A 486 -25.19 -4.27 -5.01
C ILE A 486 -25.10 -5.69 -4.48
N GLU A 487 -25.01 -5.86 -3.15
CA GLU A 487 -24.92 -7.17 -2.49
C GLU A 487 -26.15 -8.03 -2.76
N ASP A 488 -27.35 -7.46 -2.70
CA ASP A 488 -28.62 -8.15 -2.98
C ASP A 488 -28.84 -8.41 -4.48
N GLY A 489 -27.93 -7.96 -5.36
CA GLY A 489 -28.05 -8.09 -6.80
C GLY A 489 -29.24 -7.31 -7.38
N GLU A 490 -29.65 -6.22 -6.72
CA GLU A 490 -30.60 -5.25 -7.31
C GLU A 490 -29.92 -4.46 -8.43
N ILE A 491 -28.60 -4.18 -8.31
CA ILE A 491 -27.79 -3.50 -9.31
C ILE A 491 -26.96 -4.52 -10.06
N LEU A 492 -27.11 -4.55 -11.39
CA LEU A 492 -26.41 -5.45 -12.28
C LEU A 492 -25.43 -4.69 -13.17
N PHE A 493 -24.21 -5.19 -13.26
CA PHE A 493 -23.12 -4.60 -14.02
C PHE A 493 -22.86 -5.36 -15.32
N HIS A 494 -22.14 -4.73 -16.25
CA HIS A 494 -21.53 -5.41 -17.38
C HIS A 494 -20.02 -5.53 -17.17
N LYS A 495 -19.43 -6.68 -17.53
CA LYS A 495 -17.99 -6.94 -17.33
C LYS A 495 -17.05 -5.93 -18.00
N SER A 496 -17.53 -5.24 -19.06
CA SER A 496 -16.74 -4.18 -19.72
C SER A 496 -16.65 -2.87 -18.96
N GLN A 497 -17.40 -2.69 -17.87
CA GLN A 497 -17.41 -1.47 -17.06
C GLN A 497 -16.25 -1.45 -16.06
N THR A 498 -15.06 -1.80 -16.52
CA THR A 498 -13.87 -2.04 -15.69
C THR A 498 -13.52 -0.86 -14.81
N LEU A 499 -13.63 0.38 -15.31
CA LEU A 499 -13.30 1.58 -14.55
C LEU A 499 -14.28 1.84 -13.38
N LEU A 500 -15.58 1.62 -13.59
CA LEU A 500 -16.57 1.74 -12.51
C LEU A 500 -16.36 0.66 -11.44
N LEU A 501 -16.16 -0.59 -11.85
CA LEU A 501 -15.92 -1.71 -10.96
C LEU A 501 -14.65 -1.49 -10.15
N GLU A 502 -13.57 -1.01 -10.78
CA GLU A 502 -12.31 -0.68 -10.11
C GLU A 502 -12.50 0.43 -9.06
N GLN A 503 -13.25 1.49 -9.37
CA GLN A 503 -13.52 2.56 -8.41
C GLN A 503 -14.42 2.10 -7.25
N LEU A 504 -15.38 1.21 -7.48
CA LEU A 504 -16.18 0.58 -6.43
C LEU A 504 -15.30 -0.31 -5.54
N GLU A 505 -14.46 -1.17 -6.12
CA GLU A 505 -13.54 -2.02 -5.37
C GLU A 505 -12.57 -1.23 -4.49
N GLN A 506 -12.13 -0.06 -4.95
CA GLN A 506 -11.18 0.79 -4.23
C GLN A 506 -11.85 1.74 -3.22
N PHE A 507 -13.17 1.86 -3.26
CA PHE A 507 -13.88 2.78 -2.36
C PHE A 507 -13.81 2.34 -0.89
N PRO A 508 -13.57 3.28 0.08
CA PRO A 508 -13.43 4.73 -0.12
C PRO A 508 -11.99 5.20 -0.36
N ASP A 509 -10.98 4.33 -0.32
CA ASP A 509 -9.55 4.68 -0.35
C ASP A 509 -9.01 4.92 -1.77
N GLY A 510 -9.85 4.78 -2.81
CA GLY A 510 -9.50 4.97 -4.21
C GLY A 510 -9.11 6.41 -4.55
N LYS A 511 -8.29 6.59 -5.60
CA LYS A 511 -7.90 7.91 -6.10
C LYS A 511 -9.11 8.72 -6.59
N ASN A 512 -10.06 8.04 -7.21
CA ASN A 512 -11.29 8.62 -7.77
C ASN A 512 -12.48 7.78 -7.29
N ASP A 513 -13.53 8.43 -6.88
CA ASP A 513 -14.82 7.86 -6.48
C ASP A 513 -15.99 8.52 -7.23
N ASP A 514 -15.68 9.17 -8.35
CA ASP A 514 -16.65 9.96 -9.10
C ASP A 514 -17.64 9.10 -9.88
N LEU A 515 -17.21 7.92 -10.40
CA LEU A 515 -18.13 6.98 -11.02
C LEU A 515 -19.06 6.29 -10.01
N PRO A 516 -18.64 5.85 -8.85
CA PRO A 516 -19.52 5.45 -7.74
C PRO A 516 -20.53 6.53 -7.35
N ASP A 517 -20.11 7.81 -7.29
CA ASP A 517 -21.01 8.92 -6.98
C ASP A 517 -22.02 9.18 -8.10
N ALA A 518 -21.57 9.16 -9.36
CA ALA A 518 -22.48 9.26 -10.51
C ALA A 518 -23.47 8.08 -10.58
N LEU A 519 -23.04 6.86 -10.22
CA LEU A 519 -23.90 5.70 -10.07
C LEU A 519 -24.95 5.93 -9.00
N GLN A 520 -24.54 6.43 -7.83
CA GLN A 520 -25.45 6.75 -6.73
C GLN A 520 -26.44 7.85 -7.14
N GLY A 521 -25.96 8.91 -7.79
CA GLY A 521 -26.82 9.99 -8.30
C GLY A 521 -27.86 9.47 -9.29
N ALA A 522 -27.47 8.61 -10.23
CA ALA A 522 -28.39 7.99 -11.18
C ALA A 522 -29.41 7.04 -10.48
N TYR A 523 -28.94 6.29 -9.48
CA TYR A 523 -29.78 5.38 -8.67
C TYR A 523 -30.79 6.16 -7.81
N ALA A 524 -30.40 7.29 -7.24
CA ALA A 524 -31.28 8.17 -6.47
C ALA A 524 -32.44 8.75 -7.30
N LEU A 525 -32.25 8.90 -8.63
CA LEU A 525 -33.32 9.33 -9.54
C LEU A 525 -34.40 8.26 -9.75
N LEU A 526 -34.10 7.01 -9.42
CA LEU A 526 -35.01 5.88 -9.62
C LEU A 526 -36.15 5.85 -8.61
N LYS A 527 -36.33 6.82 -7.71
CA LYS A 527 -37.38 6.80 -6.65
C LYS A 527 -38.53 5.88 -7.02
N PHE A 528 -38.43 4.62 -6.57
CA PHE A 528 -39.49 3.65 -6.68
C PHE A 528 -40.69 4.18 -5.88
N LYS A 529 -41.84 4.39 -6.53
CA LYS A 529 -43.09 4.35 -5.80
C LYS A 529 -43.16 2.93 -5.25
N LYS A 530 -42.83 2.71 -3.98
CA LYS A 530 -43.22 1.48 -3.29
C LYS A 530 -44.69 1.27 -3.58
N LYS A 531 -45.06 0.32 -4.47
CA LYS A 531 -46.40 -0.24 -4.49
C LYS A 531 -46.62 -0.69 -3.07
N ASN A 532 -47.57 -0.08 -2.37
CA ASN A 532 -47.99 -0.49 -1.06
C ASN A 532 -48.30 -1.98 -1.13
N LYS A 533 -47.34 -2.82 -0.71
CA LYS A 533 -47.68 -4.17 -0.25
C LYS A 533 -48.67 -3.90 0.89
N ARG A 534 -49.94 -4.25 0.68
CA ARG A 534 -50.95 -4.22 1.71
C ARG A 534 -50.32 -4.79 2.98
N LEU A 535 -50.13 -3.95 3.98
CA LEU A 535 -49.84 -4.38 5.33
C LEU A 535 -50.92 -5.41 5.64
N ILE A 536 -50.57 -6.67 5.79
CA ILE A 536 -51.45 -7.68 6.38
C ILE A 536 -51.64 -7.18 7.81
N ASP A 537 -52.86 -6.73 8.06
CA ASP A 537 -53.28 -6.17 9.34
C ASP A 537 -53.28 -7.30 10.36
N TYR A 538 -52.20 -7.42 11.12
CA TYR A 538 -52.08 -8.39 12.21
C TYR A 538 -53.05 -8.13 13.37
N THR A 539 -53.90 -7.09 13.31
CA THR A 539 -54.93 -6.81 14.32
C THR A 539 -56.13 -7.76 14.26
N LEU A 540 -56.29 -8.55 13.18
CA LEU A 540 -57.36 -9.50 13.01
C LEU A 540 -57.12 -10.91 13.60
N LEU A 541 -55.96 -11.15 14.21
CA LEU A 541 -55.67 -12.43 14.87
C LEU A 541 -55.65 -12.28 16.41
N LYS A 542 -56.72 -11.71 16.97
CA LYS A 542 -56.99 -11.87 18.42
C LYS A 542 -57.69 -13.21 18.63
N PRO A 543 -57.14 -14.15 19.42
CA PRO A 543 -57.88 -15.35 19.81
C PRO A 543 -59.07 -14.96 20.68
N LYS A 544 -60.26 -15.41 20.28
CA LYS A 544 -61.47 -15.31 21.13
C LYS A 544 -61.21 -16.06 22.45
N ARG A 545 -61.08 -15.35 23.53
CA ARG A 545 -61.23 -15.93 24.89
C ARG A 545 -62.61 -16.47 25.05
N SER A 546 -62.79 -17.79 25.06
CA SER A 546 -63.98 -18.42 25.65
C SER A 546 -63.69 -18.64 27.12
N PHE A 547 -64.40 -17.87 27.95
CA PHE A 547 -64.67 -18.24 29.35
C PHE A 547 -65.79 -19.24 29.36
N ARG A 548 -65.56 -20.39 30.03
CA ARG A 548 -66.56 -21.12 30.82
C ARG A 548 -65.93 -22.28 31.55
N LEU A 549 -65.93 -22.20 32.77
CA LEU A 549 -66.27 -22.86 34.06
C LEU A 549 -65.15 -23.68 34.62
#